data_f7d4e495e69d13eaa0aaeefe6c394c15
#
_entry.id   f7d4e495e69d13eaa0aaeefe6c394c15
#
_cell.length_a   1.000
_cell.length_b   1.000
_cell.length_c   1.000
_cell.angle_alpha   90.00
_cell.angle_beta   90.00
_cell.angle_gamma   90.00
#
_symmetry.space_group_name_H-M   'P 1'
#
loop_
_entity.id
_entity.type
_entity.pdbx_description
1 polymer ?
#
loop_
_entity_poly.entity_id
_entity_poly.type
_entity_poly.pdbx_seq_one_letter_code
_entity_poly.pdbx_strand_id
1 'polypeptide(L)'
;MIIKHVSELVPEKVGDFKRWYLSRADRGHSLAVRYVEVDGIVPPHSHPVEETIFYIEGRGLARVGEQEARIKPGTMLVIPPGTVHSSIREGLEPLRYLAIFVGNPEL
;
A
#
# COMPACT_ATOMS: atom_id res chain seq x y z
N MET A 1 -0.76 -1.65 -24.95
CA MET A 1 0.00 -1.06 -23.82
C MET A 1 -0.94 -0.20 -22.98
N ILE A 2 -0.82 -0.31 -21.67
CA ILE A 2 -1.52 0.57 -20.74
C ILE A 2 -0.46 1.48 -20.10
N ILE A 3 -0.72 2.80 -20.13
CA ILE A 3 0.17 3.78 -19.54
C ILE A 3 -0.67 4.76 -18.70
N LYS A 4 -0.25 4.99 -17.46
CA LYS A 4 -0.90 5.93 -16.55
C LYS A 4 0.15 6.68 -15.76
N HIS A 5 -0.20 7.90 -15.36
CA HIS A 5 0.61 8.70 -14.45
C HIS A 5 -0.24 9.11 -13.25
N VAL A 6 0.35 9.06 -12.07
CA VAL A 6 -0.35 9.38 -10.82
C VAL A 6 -1.01 10.76 -10.87
N SER A 7 -0.33 11.74 -11.47
CA SER A 7 -0.86 13.11 -11.59
C SER A 7 -2.15 13.22 -12.41
N GLU A 8 -2.47 12.22 -13.21
CA GLU A 8 -3.67 12.20 -14.06
C GLU A 8 -4.84 11.47 -13.38
N LEU A 9 -4.63 10.93 -12.19
CA LEU A 9 -5.63 10.18 -11.46
C LEU A 9 -6.12 10.95 -10.24
N VAL A 10 -7.37 10.72 -9.87
CA VAL A 10 -7.95 11.28 -8.65
C VAL A 10 -7.78 10.27 -7.53
N PRO A 11 -7.08 10.62 -6.44
CA PRO A 11 -6.91 9.69 -5.34
C PRO A 11 -8.19 9.53 -4.52
N GLU A 12 -8.31 8.36 -3.90
CA GLU A 12 -9.31 8.12 -2.86
C GLU A 12 -8.65 8.41 -1.52
N LYS A 13 -9.27 9.28 -0.73
CA LYS A 13 -8.79 9.57 0.62
C LYS A 13 -9.55 8.71 1.63
N VAL A 14 -8.79 7.99 2.46
CA VAL A 14 -9.34 7.15 3.53
C VAL A 14 -8.56 7.47 4.81
N GLY A 15 -9.21 8.14 5.77
CA GLY A 15 -8.53 8.52 7.01
C GLY A 15 -7.26 9.33 6.74
N ASP A 16 -6.12 8.82 7.21
CA ASP A 16 -4.83 9.49 7.09
C ASP A 16 -4.08 9.15 5.81
N PHE A 17 -4.66 8.40 4.89
CA PHE A 17 -3.97 8.04 3.67
C PHE A 17 -4.79 8.31 2.41
N LYS A 18 -4.06 8.46 1.31
CA LYS A 18 -4.59 8.57 -0.05
C LYS A 18 -4.07 7.44 -0.88
N ARG A 19 -4.90 6.91 -1.77
CA ARG A 19 -4.49 5.86 -2.69
C ARG A 19 -4.93 6.16 -4.11
N TRP A 20 -4.03 5.94 -5.03
CA TRP A 20 -4.26 6.06 -6.47
C TRP A 20 -4.28 4.68 -7.09
N TYR A 21 -5.33 4.34 -7.79
CA TYR A 21 -5.49 3.04 -8.43
C TYR A 21 -4.81 3.05 -9.79
N LEU A 22 -3.60 2.50 -9.87
CA LEU A 22 -2.85 2.40 -11.12
C LEU A 22 -3.35 1.26 -12.00
N SER A 23 -3.66 0.11 -11.41
CA SER A 23 -4.39 -0.95 -12.07
C SER A 23 -5.38 -1.60 -11.11
N ARG A 24 -6.46 -2.16 -11.64
CA ARG A 24 -7.53 -2.75 -10.85
C ARG A 24 -7.82 -4.15 -11.37
N ALA A 25 -7.76 -5.15 -10.49
CA ALA A 25 -8.06 -6.53 -10.85
C ALA A 25 -9.53 -6.72 -11.24
N ASP A 26 -10.44 -5.91 -10.65
CA ASP A 26 -11.86 -5.92 -11.00
C ASP A 26 -12.16 -5.32 -12.37
N ARG A 27 -11.14 -4.79 -13.06
CA ARG A 27 -11.22 -4.22 -14.40
C ARG A 27 -10.45 -5.05 -15.43
N GLY A 28 -10.21 -6.32 -15.14
CA GLY A 28 -9.56 -7.23 -16.07
C GLY A 28 -8.03 -7.26 -16.03
N HIS A 29 -7.41 -6.53 -15.11
CA HIS A 29 -5.96 -6.59 -14.90
C HIS A 29 -5.58 -7.76 -14.02
N SER A 30 -4.43 -8.38 -14.31
CA SER A 30 -3.90 -9.50 -13.50
C SER A 30 -3.46 -9.04 -12.12
N LEU A 31 -2.96 -7.81 -12.03
CA LEU A 31 -2.47 -7.22 -10.78
C LEU A 31 -3.30 -5.99 -10.41
N ALA A 32 -3.56 -5.85 -9.13
CA ALA A 32 -4.00 -4.57 -8.58
C ALA A 32 -2.78 -3.82 -8.09
N VAL A 33 -2.57 -2.61 -8.58
CA VAL A 33 -1.41 -1.78 -8.22
C VAL A 33 -1.92 -0.43 -7.74
N ARG A 34 -1.48 -0.05 -6.54
CA ARG A 34 -1.85 1.22 -5.90
C ARG A 34 -0.61 1.99 -5.50
N TYR A 35 -0.62 3.27 -5.77
CA TYR A 35 0.31 4.22 -5.17
C TYR A 35 -0.36 4.79 -3.92
N VAL A 36 0.34 4.80 -2.79
CA VAL A 36 -0.23 5.18 -1.50
C VAL A 36 0.64 6.23 -0.82
N GLU A 37 -0.02 7.24 -0.24
CA GLU A 37 0.61 8.27 0.57
C GLU A 37 -0.05 8.29 1.95
N VAL A 38 0.76 8.14 3.00
CA VAL A 38 0.28 8.04 4.39
C VAL A 38 0.82 9.21 5.21
N ASP A 39 -0.09 10.01 5.76
CA ASP A 39 0.22 11.15 6.62
C ASP A 39 -0.02 10.86 8.10
N GLY A 40 -0.06 9.64 8.51
CA GLY A 40 -0.33 9.24 9.87
C GLY A 40 -0.35 7.73 9.99
N ILE A 41 -1.51 7.15 10.10
CA ILE A 41 -1.68 5.72 10.31
C ILE A 41 -2.51 5.09 9.20
N VAL A 42 -2.12 3.87 8.82
CA VAL A 42 -3.00 2.91 8.14
C VAL A 42 -3.45 1.92 9.21
N PRO A 43 -4.73 1.93 9.59
CA PRO A 43 -5.23 1.07 10.66
C PRO A 43 -5.09 -0.41 10.32
N PRO A 44 -5.13 -1.29 11.34
CA PRO A 44 -5.11 -2.73 11.12
C PRO A 44 -6.21 -3.17 10.14
N HIS A 45 -5.82 -3.95 9.16
CA HIS A 45 -6.72 -4.51 8.14
C HIS A 45 -6.05 -5.71 7.49
N SER A 46 -6.80 -6.44 6.68
CA SER A 46 -6.27 -7.57 5.91
C SER A 46 -6.88 -7.61 4.53
N HIS A 47 -6.23 -8.35 3.63
CA HIS A 47 -6.73 -8.59 2.29
C HIS A 47 -6.74 -10.10 2.02
N PRO A 48 -7.66 -10.60 1.17
CA PRO A 48 -7.73 -12.03 0.86
C PRO A 48 -6.61 -12.53 -0.06
N VAL A 49 -5.79 -11.63 -0.58
CA VAL A 49 -4.69 -11.94 -1.50
C VAL A 49 -3.37 -11.44 -0.92
N GLU A 50 -2.25 -11.98 -1.43
CA GLU A 50 -0.93 -11.51 -1.06
C GLU A 50 -0.72 -10.07 -1.50
N GLU A 51 -0.08 -9.28 -0.64
CA GLU A 51 0.31 -7.91 -0.94
C GLU A 51 1.83 -7.77 -0.85
N THR A 52 2.42 -7.16 -1.88
CA THR A 52 3.82 -6.73 -1.84
C THR A 52 3.85 -5.21 -1.79
N ILE A 53 4.59 -4.68 -0.82
CA ILE A 53 4.76 -3.23 -0.67
C ILE A 53 6.22 -2.88 -0.89
N PHE A 54 6.45 -1.86 -1.72
CA PHE A 54 7.77 -1.26 -1.90
C PHE A 54 7.71 0.21 -1.48
N TYR A 55 8.47 0.56 -0.44
CA TYR A 55 8.50 1.91 0.11
C TYR A 55 9.44 2.80 -0.70
N ILE A 56 8.93 3.95 -1.13
CA ILE A 56 9.62 4.90 -2.00
C ILE A 56 10.16 6.07 -1.20
N GLU A 57 9.34 6.61 -0.30
CA GLU A 57 9.71 7.77 0.52
C GLU A 57 9.15 7.63 1.94
N GLY A 58 9.77 8.35 2.87
CA GLY A 58 9.33 8.41 4.25
C GLY A 58 9.85 7.25 5.09
N ARG A 59 9.61 7.36 6.40
CA ARG A 59 10.03 6.37 7.39
C ARG A 59 8.86 6.03 8.29
N GLY A 60 8.83 4.82 8.80
CA GLY A 60 7.76 4.41 9.67
C GLY A 60 7.97 3.04 10.28
N LEU A 61 6.91 2.55 10.90
CA LEU A 61 6.86 1.24 11.50
C LEU A 61 5.70 0.47 10.87
N ALA A 62 5.97 -0.73 10.38
CA ALA A 62 4.95 -1.64 9.87
C ALA A 62 4.78 -2.79 10.85
N ARG A 63 3.53 -3.22 11.03
CA ARG A 63 3.20 -4.41 11.79
C ARG A 63 2.50 -5.39 10.87
N VAL A 64 3.02 -6.61 10.79
CA VAL A 64 2.47 -7.69 9.97
C VAL A 64 2.29 -8.91 10.89
N GLY A 65 1.03 -9.22 11.19
CA GLY A 65 0.74 -10.21 12.22
C GLY A 65 1.31 -9.77 13.58
N GLU A 66 2.20 -10.57 14.14
CA GLU A 66 2.87 -10.26 15.41
C GLU A 66 4.28 -9.67 15.22
N GLN A 67 4.71 -9.50 13.99
CA GLN A 67 6.04 -8.97 13.67
C GLN A 67 5.98 -7.48 13.42
N GLU A 68 7.04 -6.79 13.79
CA GLU A 68 7.22 -5.38 13.49
C GLU A 68 8.49 -5.19 12.66
N ALA A 69 8.43 -4.22 11.75
CA ALA A 69 9.57 -3.86 10.92
C ALA A 69 9.65 -2.33 10.78
N ARG A 70 10.85 -1.80 10.94
CA ARG A 70 11.08 -0.41 10.59
C ARG A 70 11.22 -0.30 9.09
N ILE A 71 10.53 0.68 8.53
CA ILE A 71 10.49 0.92 7.09
C ILE A 71 11.17 2.25 6.75
N LYS A 72 11.88 2.21 5.63
CA LYS A 72 12.58 3.36 5.04
C LYS A 72 12.56 3.21 3.53
N PRO A 73 12.94 4.23 2.77
CA PRO A 73 12.98 4.12 1.31
C PRO A 73 13.81 2.92 0.87
N GLY A 74 13.26 2.12 -0.05
CA GLY A 74 13.89 0.90 -0.54
C GLY A 74 13.51 -0.38 0.20
N THR A 75 12.70 -0.30 1.25
CA THR A 75 12.22 -1.48 1.97
C THR A 75 11.11 -2.16 1.19
N MET A 76 11.15 -3.50 1.13
CA MET A 76 10.07 -4.32 0.59
C MET A 76 9.48 -5.19 1.69
N LEU A 77 8.16 -5.26 1.75
CA LEU A 77 7.42 -6.20 2.60
C LEU A 77 6.54 -7.09 1.74
N VAL A 78 6.44 -8.35 2.14
CA VAL A 78 5.44 -9.27 1.58
C VAL A 78 4.50 -9.67 2.69
N ILE A 79 3.22 -9.43 2.48
CA ILE A 79 2.16 -9.69 3.45
C ILE A 79 1.34 -10.86 2.94
N PRO A 80 1.34 -12.01 3.64
CA PRO A 80 0.55 -13.16 3.23
C PRO A 80 -0.95 -12.88 3.22
N PRO A 81 -1.74 -13.61 2.41
CA PRO A 81 -3.18 -13.46 2.42
C PRO A 81 -3.77 -13.60 3.83
N GLY A 82 -4.75 -12.75 4.15
CA GLY A 82 -5.47 -12.80 5.42
C GLY A 82 -4.71 -12.31 6.64
N THR A 83 -3.46 -11.89 6.49
CA THR A 83 -2.65 -11.41 7.62
C THR A 83 -2.99 -9.97 7.94
N VAL A 84 -3.39 -9.72 9.19
CA VAL A 84 -3.68 -8.36 9.67
C VAL A 84 -2.38 -7.55 9.70
N HIS A 85 -2.43 -6.37 9.12
CA HIS A 85 -1.27 -5.48 9.06
C HIS A 85 -1.69 -4.02 9.20
N SER A 86 -0.72 -3.22 9.61
CA SER A 86 -0.89 -1.79 9.84
C SER A 86 0.45 -1.08 9.65
N SER A 87 0.41 0.23 9.53
CA SER A 87 1.63 1.02 9.50
C SER A 87 1.40 2.39 10.12
N ILE A 88 2.48 2.98 10.61
CA ILE A 88 2.46 4.33 11.15
C ILE A 88 3.67 5.09 10.62
N ARG A 89 3.41 6.31 10.18
CA ARG A 89 4.47 7.24 9.80
C ARG A 89 5.27 7.64 11.03
N GLU A 90 6.60 7.68 10.88
CA GLU A 90 7.52 8.26 11.83
C GLU A 90 8.28 9.37 11.12
N GLY A 91 8.53 10.48 11.80
CA GLY A 91 9.16 11.64 11.18
C GLY A 91 8.17 12.58 10.51
N LEU A 92 8.67 13.53 9.72
CA LEU A 92 7.88 14.65 9.19
C LEU A 92 7.33 14.39 7.79
N GLU A 93 7.96 13.50 7.03
CA GLU A 93 7.54 13.24 5.66
C GLU A 93 6.52 12.11 5.60
N PRO A 94 5.53 12.19 4.68
CA PRO A 94 4.60 11.10 4.51
C PRO A 94 5.30 9.83 4.01
N LEU A 95 4.73 8.68 4.37
CA LEU A 95 5.12 7.43 3.75
C LEU A 95 4.55 7.38 2.34
N ARG A 96 5.38 7.04 1.36
CA ARG A 96 4.93 6.79 0.00
C ARG A 96 5.39 5.42 -0.44
N TYR A 97 4.47 4.62 -0.94
CA TYR A 97 4.79 3.27 -1.36
C TYR A 97 3.92 2.79 -2.51
N LEU A 98 4.40 1.75 -3.15
CA LEU A 98 3.66 1.01 -4.16
C LEU A 98 3.17 -0.28 -3.52
N ALA A 99 1.85 -0.51 -3.61
CA ALA A 99 1.21 -1.75 -3.13
C ALA A 99 0.77 -2.57 -4.34
N ILE A 100 1.20 -3.82 -4.38
CA ILE A 100 0.94 -4.73 -5.50
C ILE A 100 0.23 -5.97 -4.97
N PHE A 101 -0.93 -6.29 -5.54
CA PHE A 101 -1.74 -7.44 -5.18
C PHE A 101 -1.90 -8.38 -6.37
N VAL A 102 -1.79 -9.67 -6.12
CA VAL A 102 -2.09 -10.69 -7.14
C VAL A 102 -3.57 -11.03 -7.04
N GLY A 103 -4.39 -10.34 -7.82
CA GLY A 103 -5.84 -10.48 -7.77
C GLY A 103 -6.54 -9.31 -7.12
N ASN A 104 -7.79 -9.51 -6.70
CA ASN A 104 -8.62 -8.46 -6.14
C ASN A 104 -8.47 -8.38 -4.61
N PRO A 105 -7.90 -7.29 -4.06
CA PRO A 105 -7.73 -7.15 -2.61
C PRO A 105 -9.03 -6.81 -1.86
N GLU A 106 -10.11 -6.54 -2.57
CA GLU A 106 -11.38 -6.08 -2.01
C GLU A 106 -12.37 -7.20 -1.70
N LEU A 107 -12.02 -8.44 -1.98
CA LEU A 107 -12.94 -9.57 -1.77
C LEU A 107 -13.06 -9.99 -0.30
#